data_b218f515bae728d57bce4584937d66ab
#
_entry.id   b218f515bae728d57bce4584937d66ab
#
_cell.length_a   1.000
_cell.length_b   1.000
_cell.length_c   1.000
_cell.angle_alpha   90.00
_cell.angle_beta   90.00
_cell.angle_gamma   90.00
#
_symmetry.space_group_name_H-M   'P 1'
#
loop_
_entity.id
_entity.type
_entity.pdbx_description
1 polymer ?
#
loop_
_entity_poly.entity_id
_entity_poly.type
_entity_poly.pdbx_seq_one_letter_code
_entity_poly.pdbx_strand_id
1 'polypeptide(L)'
;SSNVPYVLGRLFSVLETIQSVANSDINATIKDRYFNSACATPATAFPTLVKLAQKHLQKMTTPNEVHFSKQLTELMAQLPETGFPARLSLPEQGAFEIGYYHQTQKRYAKKNEEE
;
A
#
# COMPACT_ATOMS: atom_id res chain seq x y z
N SER A 1 2.08 -19.29 -6.34
CA SER A 1 3.02 -18.55 -5.52
C SER A 1 2.88 -17.07 -5.77
N SER A 2 2.86 -16.32 -4.72
CA SER A 2 2.73 -14.89 -4.83
C SER A 2 4.05 -14.24 -5.24
N ASN A 3 3.95 -13.31 -6.17
CA ASN A 3 5.09 -12.46 -6.51
C ASN A 3 5.19 -11.38 -5.41
N VAL A 4 6.05 -11.59 -4.43
CA VAL A 4 6.17 -10.72 -3.26
C VAL A 4 6.42 -9.25 -3.65
N PRO A 5 7.36 -8.92 -4.53
CA PRO A 5 7.55 -7.51 -4.90
C PRO A 5 6.29 -6.87 -5.51
N TYR A 6 5.59 -7.60 -6.35
CA TYR A 6 4.34 -7.12 -6.94
C TYR A 6 3.28 -6.85 -5.86
N VAL A 7 3.12 -7.77 -4.91
CA VAL A 7 2.17 -7.62 -3.80
C VAL A 7 2.55 -6.42 -2.94
N LEU A 8 3.84 -6.21 -2.68
CA LEU A 8 4.30 -5.04 -1.91
C LEU A 8 3.95 -3.73 -2.61
N GLY A 9 4.06 -3.69 -3.93
CA GLY A 9 3.65 -2.50 -4.69
C GLY A 9 2.15 -2.24 -4.55
N ARG A 10 1.34 -3.28 -4.64
CA ARG A 10 -0.11 -3.17 -4.42
C ARG A 10 -0.40 -2.68 -3.01
N LEU A 11 0.28 -3.25 -2.02
CA LEU A 11 0.14 -2.84 -0.63
C LEU A 11 0.46 -1.37 -0.45
N PHE A 12 1.55 -0.90 -1.05
CA PHE A 12 1.93 0.52 -0.97
C PHE A 12 0.82 1.43 -1.50
N SER A 13 0.21 1.06 -2.63
CA SER A 13 -0.90 1.83 -3.21
C SER A 13 -2.09 1.89 -2.25
N VAL A 14 -2.43 0.79 -1.58
CA VAL A 14 -3.51 0.78 -0.59
C VAL A 14 -3.17 1.68 0.59
N LEU A 15 -1.93 1.62 1.09
CA LEU A 15 -1.50 2.48 2.20
C LEU A 15 -1.58 3.95 1.83
N GLU A 16 -1.22 4.30 0.61
CA GLU A 16 -1.34 5.67 0.09
C GLU A 16 -2.81 6.11 0.04
N THR A 17 -3.69 5.22 -0.42
CA THR A 17 -5.12 5.50 -0.49
C THR A 17 -5.71 5.73 0.90
N ILE A 18 -5.33 4.89 1.87
CA ILE A 18 -5.78 5.04 3.26
C ILE A 18 -5.39 6.43 3.79
N GLN A 19 -4.16 6.85 3.57
CA GLN A 19 -3.72 8.18 3.99
C GLN A 19 -4.57 9.28 3.33
N SER A 20 -4.78 9.17 2.04
CA SER A 20 -5.52 10.17 1.27
C SER A 20 -6.97 10.29 1.75
N VAL A 21 -7.62 9.17 2.03
CA VAL A 21 -9.01 9.18 2.50
C VAL A 21 -9.11 9.76 3.91
N ALA A 22 -8.17 9.40 4.80
CA ALA A 22 -8.18 9.85 6.19
C ALA A 22 -7.76 11.31 6.33
N ASN A 23 -6.98 11.85 5.40
CA ASN A 23 -6.31 13.12 5.57
C ASN A 23 -6.15 13.85 4.24
N SER A 24 -7.29 14.31 3.72
CA SER A 24 -7.36 14.92 2.38
C SER A 24 -6.58 16.24 2.23
N ASP A 25 -6.24 16.88 3.36
CA ASP A 25 -5.53 18.18 3.34
C ASP A 25 -4.01 18.06 3.36
N ILE A 26 -3.49 16.83 3.35
CA ILE A 26 -2.05 16.62 3.45
C ILE A 26 -1.37 17.00 2.13
N ASN A 27 -0.30 17.77 2.20
CA ASN A 27 0.43 18.26 1.03
C ASN A 27 1.50 17.28 0.54
N ALA A 28 2.06 16.48 1.44
CA ALA A 28 3.09 15.50 1.11
C ALA A 28 2.55 14.10 1.38
N THR A 29 2.44 13.29 0.33
CA THR A 29 1.94 11.93 0.44
C THR A 29 3.04 10.98 0.90
N ILE A 30 2.66 9.77 1.34
CA ILE A 30 3.65 8.74 1.64
C ILE A 30 4.46 8.36 0.40
N LYS A 31 3.89 8.53 -0.79
CA LYS A 31 4.62 8.30 -2.04
C LYS A 31 5.82 9.24 -2.15
N ASP A 32 5.62 10.51 -1.85
CA ASP A 32 6.69 11.50 -1.95
C ASP A 32 7.85 11.18 -1.01
N ARG A 33 7.56 10.64 0.16
CA ARG A 33 8.56 10.41 1.21
C ARG A 33 9.14 9.01 1.21
N TYR A 34 8.33 8.01 0.89
CA TYR A 34 8.66 6.63 1.19
C TYR A 34 8.70 5.70 -0.02
N PHE A 35 8.30 6.14 -1.21
CA PHE A 35 8.21 5.23 -2.36
C PHE A 35 9.55 4.54 -2.62
N ASN A 36 10.64 5.30 -2.68
CA ASN A 36 11.95 4.74 -2.97
C ASN A 36 12.40 3.76 -1.88
N SER A 37 12.20 4.13 -0.60
CA SER A 37 12.56 3.26 0.52
C SER A 37 11.73 1.98 0.53
N ALA A 38 10.43 2.10 0.32
CA ALA A 38 9.52 0.95 0.29
C ALA A 38 9.87 0.01 -0.86
N CYS A 39 10.26 0.57 -2.00
CA CYS A 39 10.62 -0.19 -3.18
C CYS A 39 11.98 -0.89 -3.02
N ALA A 40 12.98 -0.18 -2.53
CA ALA A 40 14.34 -0.71 -2.42
C ALA A 40 14.58 -1.54 -1.16
N THR A 41 14.04 -1.09 -0.03
CA THR A 41 14.26 -1.71 1.29
C THR A 41 12.95 -1.84 2.06
N PRO A 42 12.07 -2.76 1.64
CA PRO A 42 10.73 -2.87 2.24
C PRO A 42 10.72 -3.01 3.76
N ALA A 43 11.62 -3.79 4.33
CA ALA A 43 11.66 -4.01 5.77
C ALA A 43 11.94 -2.73 6.56
N THR A 44 12.55 -1.73 5.92
CA THR A 44 12.84 -0.44 6.56
C THR A 44 11.61 0.47 6.57
N ALA A 45 10.81 0.44 5.51
CA ALA A 45 9.71 1.41 5.32
C ALA A 45 8.34 0.88 5.73
N PHE A 46 8.00 -0.37 5.36
CA PHE A 46 6.64 -0.87 5.53
C PHE A 46 6.14 -0.95 6.96
N PRO A 47 6.94 -1.35 7.96
CA PRO A 47 6.41 -1.37 9.34
C PRO A 47 5.88 -0.02 9.80
N THR A 48 6.60 1.06 9.48
CA THR A 48 6.15 2.42 9.79
C THR A 48 4.86 2.77 9.04
N LEU A 49 4.81 2.44 7.75
CA LEU A 49 3.65 2.76 6.92
C LEU A 49 2.40 2.02 7.36
N VAL A 50 2.54 0.74 7.72
CA VAL A 50 1.40 -0.06 8.22
C VAL A 50 0.89 0.50 9.55
N LYS A 51 1.80 0.89 10.43
CA LYS A 51 1.43 1.49 11.71
C LYS A 51 0.68 2.81 11.52
N LEU A 52 1.15 3.66 10.59
CA LEU A 52 0.45 4.90 10.25
C LEU A 52 -0.93 4.62 9.68
N ALA A 53 -1.05 3.62 8.81
CA ALA A 53 -2.33 3.24 8.23
C ALA A 53 -3.32 2.82 9.30
N GLN A 54 -2.89 2.08 10.30
CA GLN A 54 -3.76 1.68 11.42
C GLN A 54 -4.31 2.89 12.16
N LYS A 55 -3.50 3.92 12.36
CA LYS A 55 -3.96 5.17 12.99
C LYS A 55 -4.97 5.89 12.11
N HIS A 56 -4.73 5.93 10.81
CA HIS A 56 -5.66 6.56 9.88
C HIS A 56 -7.00 5.84 9.84
N LEU A 57 -6.98 4.51 9.87
CA LEU A 57 -8.20 3.70 9.85
C LEU A 57 -9.08 4.01 11.06
N GLN A 58 -8.50 4.25 12.22
CA GLN A 58 -9.24 4.57 13.44
C GLN A 58 -10.04 5.87 13.34
N LYS A 59 -9.66 6.74 12.42
CA LYS A 59 -10.31 8.04 12.21
C LYS A 59 -11.38 8.00 11.14
N MET A 60 -11.53 6.88 10.46
CA MET A 60 -12.47 6.74 9.35
C MET A 60 -13.88 6.40 9.81
N THR A 61 -14.88 6.63 8.94
CA THR A 61 -16.21 6.08 9.14
C THR A 61 -16.13 4.56 9.15
N THR A 62 -17.08 3.90 9.83
CA THR A 62 -17.08 2.45 9.93
C THR A 62 -17.06 1.74 8.58
N PRO A 63 -17.89 2.15 7.60
CA PRO A 63 -17.83 1.48 6.28
C PRO A 63 -16.45 1.58 5.62
N ASN A 64 -15.80 2.74 5.70
CA ASN A 64 -14.47 2.91 5.12
C ASN A 64 -13.42 2.10 5.86
N GLU A 65 -13.48 2.10 7.19
CA GLU A 65 -12.56 1.30 7.99
C GLU A 65 -12.64 -0.18 7.65
N VAL A 66 -13.86 -0.72 7.56
CA VAL A 66 -14.07 -2.14 7.22
C VAL A 66 -13.52 -2.45 5.83
N HIS A 67 -13.82 -1.59 4.86
CA HIS A 67 -13.37 -1.78 3.47
C HIS A 67 -11.84 -1.81 3.36
N PHE A 68 -11.16 -0.82 3.93
CA PHE A 68 -9.71 -0.73 3.81
C PHE A 68 -8.98 -1.75 4.70
N SER A 69 -9.52 -2.05 5.86
CA SER A 69 -8.96 -3.10 6.73
C SER A 69 -8.98 -4.45 6.02
N LYS A 70 -10.05 -4.73 5.30
CA LYS A 70 -10.17 -5.97 4.53
C LYS A 70 -9.12 -6.04 3.41
N GLN A 71 -8.97 -4.94 2.64
CA GLN A 71 -7.96 -4.89 1.59
C GLN A 71 -6.55 -5.08 2.15
N LEU A 72 -6.26 -4.40 3.24
CA LEU A 72 -4.96 -4.47 3.90
C LEU A 72 -4.66 -5.89 4.36
N THR A 73 -5.63 -6.53 5.03
CA THR A 73 -5.49 -7.88 5.53
C THR A 73 -5.28 -8.89 4.39
N GLU A 74 -6.04 -8.76 3.31
CA GLU A 74 -5.92 -9.65 2.16
C GLU A 74 -4.54 -9.57 1.51
N LEU A 75 -3.98 -8.37 1.37
CA LEU A 75 -2.65 -8.21 0.80
C LEU A 75 -1.56 -8.67 1.75
N MET A 76 -1.69 -8.36 3.04
CA MET A 76 -0.72 -8.82 4.05
C MET A 76 -0.68 -10.34 4.12
N ALA A 77 -1.82 -11.01 3.93
CA ALA A 77 -1.90 -12.46 3.96
C ALA A 77 -1.13 -13.12 2.81
N GLN A 78 -0.85 -12.39 1.74
CA GLN A 78 -0.08 -12.90 0.61
C GLN A 78 1.44 -12.78 0.80
N LEU A 79 1.87 -12.13 1.87
CA LEU A 79 3.28 -11.99 2.19
C LEU A 79 3.77 -13.20 2.99
N PRO A 80 5.07 -13.53 2.90
CA PRO A 80 5.62 -14.67 3.66
C PRO A 80 5.62 -14.38 5.17
N GLU A 81 5.59 -15.45 5.96
CA GLU A 81 5.62 -15.34 7.41
C GLU A 81 6.88 -14.65 7.93
N THR A 82 7.96 -14.70 7.13
CA THR A 82 9.22 -14.03 7.47
C THR A 82 9.11 -12.52 7.44
N GLY A 83 8.00 -11.99 6.93
CA GLY A 83 7.77 -10.55 6.91
C GLY A 83 8.26 -9.87 5.65
N PHE A 84 8.63 -8.60 5.78
CA PHE A 84 9.07 -7.81 4.64
C PHE A 84 10.52 -8.12 4.27
N PRO A 85 10.81 -8.26 2.95
CA PRO A 85 12.21 -8.45 2.51
C PRO A 85 13.08 -7.27 2.92
N ALA A 86 14.34 -7.55 3.23
CA ALA A 86 15.30 -6.48 3.58
C ALA A 86 15.59 -5.60 2.37
N ARG A 87 15.74 -6.21 1.20
CA ARG A 87 16.07 -5.50 -0.05
C ARG A 87 15.39 -6.16 -1.24
N LEU A 88 15.08 -5.34 -2.24
CA LEU A 88 14.63 -5.84 -3.54
C LEU A 88 15.70 -5.53 -4.59
N SER A 89 15.93 -6.49 -5.49
CA SER A 89 16.80 -6.28 -6.65
C SER A 89 16.15 -5.29 -7.62
N LEU A 90 16.89 -4.83 -8.63
CA LEU A 90 16.32 -3.94 -9.64
C LEU A 90 15.13 -4.56 -10.37
N PRO A 91 15.20 -5.82 -10.84
CA PRO A 91 14.01 -6.45 -11.44
C PRO A 91 12.83 -6.55 -10.48
N GLU A 92 13.09 -6.83 -9.20
CA GLU A 92 12.04 -6.88 -8.19
C GLU A 92 11.42 -5.52 -7.94
N GLN A 93 12.23 -4.46 -7.98
CA GLN A 93 11.73 -3.09 -7.88
C GLN A 93 10.82 -2.76 -9.06
N GLY A 94 11.14 -3.26 -10.25
CA GLY A 94 10.26 -3.12 -11.41
C GLY A 94 8.91 -3.78 -11.17
N ALA A 95 8.91 -4.99 -10.61
CA ALA A 95 7.66 -5.68 -10.26
C ALA A 95 6.86 -4.91 -9.22
N PHE A 96 7.53 -4.31 -8.23
CA PHE A 96 6.90 -3.44 -7.24
C PHE A 96 6.17 -2.27 -7.92
N GLU A 97 6.86 -1.60 -8.82
CA GLU A 97 6.28 -0.45 -9.53
C GLU A 97 5.04 -0.86 -10.33
N ILE A 98 5.08 -2.02 -10.98
CA ILE A 98 3.95 -2.55 -11.73
C ILE A 98 2.78 -2.86 -10.80
N GLY A 99 3.05 -3.47 -9.64
CA GLY A 99 2.03 -3.76 -8.64
C GLY A 99 1.35 -2.49 -8.14
N TYR A 100 2.15 -1.48 -7.84
CA TYR A 100 1.65 -0.17 -7.43
C TYR A 100 0.74 0.42 -8.50
N TYR A 101 1.20 0.41 -9.74
CA TYR A 101 0.45 0.96 -10.87
C TYR A 101 -0.88 0.22 -11.06
N HIS A 102 -0.87 -1.11 -11.05
CA HIS A 102 -2.09 -1.90 -11.22
C HIS A 102 -3.12 -1.61 -10.13
N GLN A 103 -2.68 -1.53 -8.88
CA GLN A 103 -3.60 -1.26 -7.77
C GLN A 103 -4.19 0.15 -7.86
N THR A 104 -3.37 1.11 -8.25
CA THR A 104 -3.81 2.50 -8.44
C THR A 104 -4.83 2.58 -9.58
N GLN A 105 -4.62 1.83 -10.66
CA GLN A 105 -5.55 1.76 -11.79
C GLN A 105 -6.91 1.19 -11.36
N LYS A 106 -6.92 0.15 -10.54
CA LYS A 106 -8.16 -0.43 -10.01
C LYS A 106 -8.96 0.60 -9.22
N ARG A 107 -8.29 1.40 -8.42
CA ARG A 107 -8.94 2.46 -7.64
C ARG A 107 -9.67 3.44 -8.54
N TYR A 108 -9.01 3.91 -9.58
CA TYR A 108 -9.61 4.88 -10.50
C TYR A 108 -10.70 4.27 -11.37
N ALA A 109 -10.53 3.04 -11.83
CA ALA A 109 -11.53 2.33 -12.61
C ALA A 109 -12.83 2.17 -11.81
N LYS A 110 -12.73 1.75 -10.55
CA LYS A 110 -13.88 1.60 -9.67
C LYS A 110 -14.59 2.94 -9.44
N LYS A 111 -13.83 4.00 -9.22
CA LYS A 111 -14.38 5.33 -9.03
C LYS A 111 -15.15 5.80 -10.26
N ASN A 112 -14.62 5.54 -11.45
CA ASN A 112 -15.28 5.91 -12.70
C ASN A 112 -16.58 5.12 -12.91
N GLU A 113 -16.61 3.86 -12.51
CA GLU A 113 -17.81 3.05 -12.60
C GLU A 113 -18.94 3.54 -11.68
N GLU A 114 -18.58 4.13 -10.55
CA GLU A 114 -19.55 4.65 -9.58
C GLU A 114 -20.14 5.99 -10.04
N GLU A 115 -19.47 6.67 -10.95
CA GLU A 115 -19.96 7.92 -11.52
C GLU A 115 -21.00 7.66 -12.62
#